data_ad3a7650a31d9e960037e1d221ad17f8
#
_entry.id   ad3a7650a31d9e960037e1d221ad17f8
#
_cell.length_a   1.000
_cell.length_b   1.000
_cell.length_c   1.000
_cell.angle_alpha   90.00
_cell.angle_beta   90.00
_cell.angle_gamma   90.00
#
_symmetry.space_group_name_H-M   'P 1'
#
loop_
_entity.id
_entity.type
_entity.pdbx_description
1 polymer ?
#
loop_
_entity_poly.entity_id
_entity_poly.type
_entity_poly.pdbx_seq_one_letter_code
_entity_poly.pdbx_strand_id
1 'polypeptide(L)'
;LDPQANSSQMLLTERGVQAAADQGKSAHQLLADFLAKRPPAAAPFIMPNAVSLEELRLAEEQDERRGWISILPAHPQLRLLEMHMEEEWYSRAGTPTTLASALADFLSTAFAPLESLYDVVLMDCPPHLSPLARAGLALADVYVTPTIADSVSTWGTKQFSDWVSLRSNSASSLCEKLSSYPPAARKEETRMAA
;
A
#
# COMPACT_ATOMS: atom_id res chain seq x y z
N LEU A 1 3.29 2.35 1.78
CA LEU A 1 4.48 1.92 1.02
C LEU A 1 5.14 3.09 0.27
N ASP A 2 4.62 4.32 0.44
CA ASP A 2 5.22 5.52 -0.15
C ASP A 2 6.50 5.93 0.61
N PRO A 3 7.69 5.93 -0.04
CA PRO A 3 8.95 6.35 0.58
C PRO A 3 8.98 7.84 0.97
N GLN A 4 8.10 8.67 0.41
CA GLN A 4 7.98 10.07 0.79
C GLN A 4 7.26 10.26 2.13
N ALA A 5 6.57 9.24 2.62
CA ALA A 5 5.84 9.22 3.89
C ALA A 5 4.74 10.31 4.00
N ASN A 6 4.22 10.81 2.88
CA ASN A 6 3.25 11.89 2.85
C ASN A 6 2.00 11.59 3.68
N SER A 7 1.36 10.44 3.44
CA SER A 7 0.17 10.01 4.19
C SER A 7 0.46 9.84 5.68
N SER A 8 1.64 9.29 6.02
CA SER A 8 2.05 9.15 7.42
C SER A 8 2.25 10.51 8.09
N GLN A 9 2.85 11.49 7.40
CA GLN A 9 3.04 12.84 7.92
C GLN A 9 1.72 13.61 8.06
N MET A 10 0.79 13.42 7.12
CA MET A 10 -0.55 14.03 7.20
C MET A 10 -1.34 13.52 8.42
N LEU A 11 -1.20 12.24 8.74
CA LEU A 11 -1.96 11.61 9.82
C LEU A 11 -1.27 11.72 11.19
N LEU A 12 0.06 11.65 11.24
CA LEU A 12 0.82 11.60 12.49
C LEU A 12 1.66 12.87 12.76
N THR A 13 1.73 13.80 11.82
CA THR A 13 2.74 14.87 11.77
C THR A 13 4.17 14.32 11.58
N GLU A 14 5.11 15.19 11.22
CA GLU A 14 6.53 14.81 11.08
C GLU A 14 7.11 14.27 12.39
N ARG A 15 6.78 14.90 13.53
CA ARG A 15 7.23 14.46 14.86
C ARG A 15 6.66 13.09 15.23
N GLY A 16 5.41 12.82 14.86
CA GLY A 16 4.79 11.52 15.10
C GLY A 16 5.44 10.41 14.28
N VAL A 17 5.77 10.66 13.02
CA VAL A 17 6.52 9.71 12.17
C VAL A 17 7.90 9.43 12.75
N GLN A 18 8.63 10.46 13.19
CA GLN A 18 9.94 10.27 13.82
C GLN A 18 9.83 9.49 15.12
N ALA A 19 8.87 9.82 15.98
CA ALA A 19 8.65 9.09 17.24
C ALA A 19 8.29 7.62 17.02
N ALA A 20 7.54 7.31 15.96
CA ALA A 20 7.24 5.94 15.58
C ALA A 20 8.50 5.20 15.11
N ALA A 21 9.33 5.86 14.29
CA ALA A 21 10.60 5.30 13.83
C ALA A 21 11.58 5.04 15.00
N ASP A 22 11.69 5.95 15.96
CA ASP A 22 12.51 5.79 17.16
C ASP A 22 12.06 4.60 18.02
N GLN A 23 10.77 4.26 17.98
CA GLN A 23 10.19 3.07 18.60
C GLN A 23 10.31 1.80 17.75
N GLY A 24 10.93 1.86 16.57
CA GLY A 24 11.03 0.76 15.63
C GLY A 24 9.69 0.40 14.95
N LYS A 25 8.71 1.30 14.99
CA LYS A 25 7.38 1.10 14.39
C LYS A 25 7.30 1.76 13.02
N SER A 26 7.70 1.05 11.99
CA SER A 26 7.62 1.58 10.62
C SER A 26 7.62 0.48 9.56
N ALA A 27 7.16 0.81 8.37
CA ALA A 27 7.27 -0.05 7.19
C ALA A 27 8.73 -0.34 6.82
N HIS A 28 9.65 0.62 7.10
CA HIS A 28 11.08 0.40 6.95
C HIS A 28 11.55 -0.79 7.81
N GLN A 29 11.14 -0.86 9.07
CA GLN A 29 11.54 -1.95 9.96
C GLN A 29 10.95 -3.30 9.53
N LEU A 30 9.68 -3.32 9.10
CA LEU A 30 9.06 -4.51 8.53
C LEU A 30 9.84 -5.04 7.31
N LEU A 31 10.25 -4.15 6.40
CA LEU A 31 11.00 -4.55 5.21
C LEU A 31 12.48 -4.88 5.52
N ALA A 32 13.05 -4.30 6.57
CA ALA A 32 14.36 -4.74 7.08
C ALA A 32 14.32 -6.19 7.58
N ASP A 33 13.19 -6.62 8.13
CA ASP A 33 12.97 -8.03 8.51
C ASP A 33 12.91 -8.96 7.28
N PHE A 34 12.37 -8.49 6.15
CA PHE A 34 12.45 -9.22 4.88
C PHE A 34 13.90 -9.48 4.46
N LEU A 35 14.75 -8.45 4.46
CA LEU A 35 16.18 -8.58 4.13
C LEU A 35 16.90 -9.51 5.11
N ALA A 36 16.60 -9.38 6.39
CA ALA A 36 17.18 -10.20 7.44
C ALA A 36 16.62 -11.65 7.48
N LYS A 37 15.70 -11.99 6.55
CA LYS A 37 15.03 -13.30 6.49
C LYS A 37 14.34 -13.69 7.80
N ARG A 38 13.81 -12.70 8.51
CA ARG A 38 13.01 -12.91 9.71
C ARG A 38 11.59 -13.34 9.36
N PRO A 39 10.88 -13.99 10.28
CA PRO A 39 9.48 -14.35 10.08
C PRO A 39 8.62 -13.10 9.80
N PRO A 40 7.75 -13.13 8.78
CA PRO A 40 6.91 -11.98 8.43
C PRO A 40 5.86 -11.72 9.52
N ALA A 41 5.87 -10.49 10.07
CA ALA A 41 4.88 -10.04 11.05
C ALA A 41 4.72 -8.52 10.97
N ALA A 42 3.56 -8.02 10.61
CA ALA A 42 3.29 -6.58 10.52
C ALA A 42 2.80 -5.98 11.84
N ALA A 43 2.08 -6.74 12.65
CA ALA A 43 1.46 -6.26 13.88
C ALA A 43 2.40 -5.52 14.85
N PRO A 44 3.68 -5.92 15.07
CA PRO A 44 4.59 -5.22 15.95
C PRO A 44 4.90 -3.77 15.51
N PHE A 45 4.78 -3.49 14.22
CA PHE A 45 5.18 -2.23 13.61
C PHE A 45 4.00 -1.26 13.44
N ILE A 46 2.78 -1.70 13.73
CA ILE A 46 1.57 -0.89 13.61
C ILE A 46 1.40 -0.03 14.88
N MET A 47 0.99 1.20 14.67
CA MET A 47 0.45 2.09 15.71
C MET A 47 -1.06 1.90 15.75
N PRO A 48 -1.62 1.20 16.72
CA PRO A 48 -3.05 0.95 16.79
C PRO A 48 -3.79 2.23 17.20
N ASN A 49 -4.96 2.46 16.61
CA ASN A 49 -5.85 3.58 16.97
C ASN A 49 -5.14 4.94 17.00
N ALA A 50 -4.23 5.15 16.07
CA ALA A 50 -3.37 6.32 16.04
C ALA A 50 -4.14 7.63 15.77
N VAL A 51 -5.24 7.55 15.03
CA VAL A 51 -6.08 8.69 14.67
C VAL A 51 -7.54 8.32 14.79
N SER A 52 -8.35 9.17 15.43
CA SER A 52 -9.80 9.07 15.44
C SER A 52 -10.39 9.65 14.15
N LEU A 53 -11.37 8.98 13.56
CA LEU A 53 -12.11 9.52 12.43
C LEU A 53 -12.86 10.83 12.76
N GLU A 54 -13.25 11.01 14.03
CA GLU A 54 -13.85 12.25 14.52
C GLU A 54 -12.86 13.43 14.44
N GLU A 55 -11.58 13.19 14.74
CA GLU A 55 -10.53 14.22 14.69
C GLU A 55 -10.23 14.66 13.26
N LEU A 56 -10.34 13.76 12.27
CA LEU A 56 -10.12 14.09 10.87
C LEU A 56 -11.24 14.94 10.26
N ARG A 57 -12.35 15.15 10.98
CA ARG A 57 -13.52 15.90 10.50
C ARG A 57 -13.92 15.56 9.06
N LEU A 58 -13.75 14.32 8.67
CA LEU A 58 -14.15 13.82 7.36
C LEU A 58 -15.66 13.63 7.26
N ALA A 59 -16.39 13.85 8.35
CA ALA A 59 -17.83 13.77 8.41
C ALA A 59 -18.42 15.17 8.19
N GLU A 60 -18.67 15.52 6.96
CA GLU A 60 -19.86 16.30 6.69
C GLU A 60 -21.06 15.40 6.96
N GLU A 61 -21.84 15.76 8.01
CA GLU A 61 -23.18 15.30 8.32
C GLU A 61 -23.38 13.86 8.83
N GLN A 62 -23.75 13.77 10.11
CA GLN A 62 -24.70 12.80 10.72
C GLN A 62 -24.37 11.30 10.65
N ASP A 63 -23.18 10.88 10.28
CA ASP A 63 -22.83 9.48 10.44
C ASP A 63 -22.20 9.26 11.82
N GLU A 64 -22.96 8.65 12.72
CA GLU A 64 -22.52 8.27 14.08
C GLU A 64 -21.43 7.17 14.06
N ARG A 65 -20.86 6.85 12.93
CA ARG A 65 -19.82 5.82 12.81
C ARG A 65 -18.54 6.30 13.48
N ARG A 66 -18.31 5.78 14.65
CA ARG A 66 -17.05 5.93 15.37
C ARG A 66 -16.07 4.90 14.82
N GLY A 67 -14.90 5.38 14.38
CA GLY A 67 -13.86 4.51 13.86
C GLY A 67 -12.48 5.04 14.22
N TRP A 68 -11.50 4.16 14.09
CA TRP A 68 -10.10 4.47 14.34
C TRP A 68 -9.25 4.08 13.14
N ILE A 69 -8.23 4.86 12.90
CA ILE A 69 -7.20 4.53 11.93
C ILE A 69 -5.97 4.05 12.69
N SER A 70 -5.56 2.84 12.40
CA SER A 70 -4.25 2.32 12.80
C SER A 70 -3.27 2.52 11.65
N ILE A 71 -2.03 2.83 11.94
CA ILE A 71 -1.07 3.24 10.94
C ILE A 71 0.18 2.35 11.03
N LEU A 72 0.62 1.83 9.89
CA LEU A 72 1.98 1.36 9.68
C LEU A 72 2.76 2.51 9.03
N PRO A 73 3.51 3.32 9.79
CA PRO A 73 4.11 4.53 9.25
C PRO A 73 5.19 4.21 8.23
N ALA A 74 5.20 4.93 7.12
CA ALA A 74 6.35 4.98 6.24
C ALA A 74 7.47 5.84 6.87
N HIS A 75 8.71 5.63 6.45
CA HIS A 75 9.87 6.40 6.91
C HIS A 75 10.69 6.87 5.71
N PRO A 76 11.25 8.09 5.70
CA PRO A 76 12.05 8.59 4.57
C PRO A 76 13.21 7.69 4.16
N GLN A 77 13.77 6.93 5.10
CA GLN A 77 14.81 5.93 4.81
C GLN A 77 14.29 4.70 4.04
N LEU A 78 12.97 4.56 3.87
CA LEU A 78 12.39 3.47 3.12
C LEU A 78 12.92 3.42 1.67
N ARG A 79 13.17 4.58 1.07
CA ARG A 79 13.75 4.66 -0.27
C ARG A 79 15.15 4.06 -0.34
N LEU A 80 15.99 4.35 0.64
CA LEU A 80 17.35 3.78 0.71
C LEU A 80 17.31 2.26 0.93
N LEU A 81 16.39 1.80 1.76
CA LEU A 81 16.18 0.37 1.97
C LEU A 81 15.70 -0.33 0.70
N GLU A 82 14.78 0.28 -0.04
CA GLU A 82 14.29 -0.24 -1.32
C GLU A 82 15.44 -0.38 -2.34
N MET A 83 16.27 0.66 -2.48
CA MET A 83 17.45 0.61 -3.34
C MET A 83 18.41 -0.51 -2.93
N HIS A 84 18.66 -0.67 -1.63
CA HIS A 84 19.52 -1.73 -1.12
C HIS A 84 18.94 -3.13 -1.37
N MET A 85 17.62 -3.30 -1.20
CA MET A 85 16.93 -4.54 -1.54
C MET A 85 17.09 -4.90 -3.03
N GLU A 86 16.92 -3.91 -3.91
CA GLU A 86 17.09 -4.10 -5.35
C GLU A 86 18.53 -4.50 -5.69
N GLU A 87 19.52 -3.79 -5.16
CA GLU A 87 20.94 -4.07 -5.39
C GLU A 87 21.31 -5.48 -4.93
N GLU A 88 20.95 -5.85 -3.70
CA GLU A 88 21.22 -7.19 -3.15
C GLU A 88 20.52 -8.28 -3.98
N TRP A 89 19.27 -8.04 -4.39
CA TRP A 89 18.52 -9.02 -5.18
C TRP A 89 19.09 -9.23 -6.56
N TYR A 90 19.44 -8.14 -7.25
CA TYR A 90 19.98 -8.22 -8.61
C TYR A 90 21.40 -8.77 -8.64
N SER A 91 22.20 -8.54 -7.61
CA SER A 91 23.52 -9.16 -7.50
C SER A 91 23.49 -10.69 -7.48
N ARG A 92 22.34 -11.27 -7.13
CA ARG A 92 22.09 -12.72 -7.11
C ARG A 92 21.32 -13.23 -8.33
N ALA A 93 21.41 -12.51 -9.46
CA ALA A 93 20.68 -12.80 -10.71
C ALA A 93 19.14 -12.75 -10.57
N GLY A 94 18.63 -12.04 -9.57
CA GLY A 94 17.19 -11.73 -9.43
C GLY A 94 16.74 -10.69 -10.45
N THR A 95 15.42 -10.55 -10.61
CA THR A 95 14.79 -9.55 -11.47
C THR A 95 13.82 -8.70 -10.67
N PRO A 96 13.41 -7.50 -11.18
CA PRO A 96 12.37 -6.71 -10.51
C PRO A 96 11.06 -7.48 -10.27
N THR A 97 10.74 -8.41 -11.17
CA THR A 97 9.52 -9.24 -11.04
C THR A 97 9.66 -10.28 -9.92
N THR A 98 10.82 -10.96 -9.82
CA THR A 98 11.03 -11.95 -8.76
C THR A 98 11.15 -11.30 -7.39
N LEU A 99 11.72 -10.10 -7.29
CA LEU A 99 11.73 -9.32 -6.06
C LEU A 99 10.30 -8.93 -5.64
N ALA A 100 9.50 -8.41 -6.58
CA ALA A 100 8.12 -8.05 -6.31
C ALA A 100 7.28 -9.24 -5.84
N SER A 101 7.48 -10.43 -6.43
CA SER A 101 6.79 -11.65 -5.98
C SER A 101 7.21 -12.05 -4.57
N ALA A 102 8.51 -12.06 -4.27
CA ALA A 102 9.00 -12.38 -2.93
C ALA A 102 8.50 -11.39 -1.86
N LEU A 103 8.44 -10.10 -2.20
CA LEU A 103 7.85 -9.08 -1.33
C LEU A 103 6.35 -9.28 -1.13
N ALA A 104 5.62 -9.64 -2.19
CA ALA A 104 4.19 -9.92 -2.09
C ALA A 104 3.92 -11.11 -1.16
N ASP A 105 4.65 -12.21 -1.30
CA ASP A 105 4.52 -13.38 -0.42
C ASP A 105 4.84 -13.05 1.03
N PHE A 106 5.90 -12.27 1.26
CA PHE A 106 6.26 -11.80 2.60
C PHE A 106 5.19 -10.92 3.23
N LEU A 107 4.72 -9.89 2.49
CA LEU A 107 3.71 -8.96 2.96
C LEU A 107 2.34 -9.64 3.15
N SER A 108 1.94 -10.56 2.25
CA SER A 108 0.73 -11.36 2.39
C SER A 108 0.73 -12.11 3.73
N THR A 109 1.84 -12.80 4.01
CA THR A 109 1.99 -13.53 5.28
C THR A 109 2.01 -12.59 6.48
N ALA A 110 2.68 -11.44 6.38
CA ALA A 110 2.78 -10.46 7.45
C ALA A 110 1.43 -9.80 7.78
N PHE A 111 0.57 -9.61 6.77
CA PHE A 111 -0.72 -8.93 6.92
C PHE A 111 -1.87 -9.89 7.19
N ALA A 112 -1.76 -11.17 6.89
CA ALA A 112 -2.83 -12.15 7.11
C ALA A 112 -3.48 -12.09 8.52
N PRO A 113 -2.73 -11.93 9.63
CA PRO A 113 -3.36 -11.78 10.94
C PRO A 113 -4.18 -10.52 11.13
N LEU A 114 -4.01 -9.50 10.26
CA LEU A 114 -4.69 -8.21 10.36
C LEU A 114 -6.09 -8.25 9.73
N GLU A 115 -6.37 -9.21 8.85
CA GLU A 115 -7.66 -9.35 8.16
C GLU A 115 -8.84 -9.50 9.13
N SER A 116 -8.61 -10.06 10.31
CA SER A 116 -9.64 -10.18 11.36
C SER A 116 -9.74 -8.96 12.26
N LEU A 117 -8.84 -7.99 12.14
CA LEU A 117 -8.74 -6.82 13.02
C LEU A 117 -9.19 -5.52 12.35
N TYR A 118 -9.18 -5.48 11.03
CA TYR A 118 -9.46 -4.27 10.25
C TYR A 118 -10.47 -4.57 9.13
N ASP A 119 -11.43 -3.68 8.95
CA ASP A 119 -12.42 -3.77 7.87
C ASP A 119 -11.80 -3.44 6.51
N VAL A 120 -10.84 -2.52 6.49
CA VAL A 120 -10.16 -2.04 5.28
C VAL A 120 -8.68 -1.81 5.57
N VAL A 121 -7.83 -2.21 4.64
CA VAL A 121 -6.40 -1.89 4.63
C VAL A 121 -6.09 -1.03 3.41
N LEU A 122 -5.64 0.21 3.64
CA LEU A 122 -5.24 1.13 2.59
C LEU A 122 -3.71 1.09 2.44
N MET A 123 -3.24 0.83 1.22
CA MET A 123 -1.82 0.85 0.89
C MET A 123 -1.52 2.06 -0.01
N ASP A 124 -0.95 3.12 0.59
CA ASP A 124 -0.44 4.25 -0.17
C ASP A 124 0.85 3.85 -0.90
N CYS A 125 0.84 3.98 -2.21
CA CYS A 125 1.93 3.56 -3.09
C CYS A 125 2.50 4.75 -3.87
N PRO A 126 3.82 4.75 -4.15
CA PRO A 126 4.44 5.80 -4.96
C PRO A 126 3.94 5.72 -6.41
N PRO A 127 4.02 6.83 -7.17
CA PRO A 127 3.51 6.91 -8.54
C PRO A 127 4.37 6.13 -9.56
N HIS A 128 5.37 5.39 -9.13
CA HIS A 128 6.24 4.57 -9.99
C HIS A 128 6.13 3.09 -9.61
N LEU A 129 6.27 2.24 -10.62
CA LEU A 129 6.12 0.79 -10.48
C LEU A 129 7.40 0.11 -9.97
N SER A 130 7.87 0.51 -8.79
CA SER A 130 8.93 -0.18 -8.08
C SER A 130 8.54 -1.62 -7.70
N PRO A 131 9.48 -2.51 -7.34
CA PRO A 131 9.15 -3.84 -6.85
C PRO A 131 8.19 -3.83 -5.66
N LEU A 132 8.34 -2.87 -4.75
CA LEU A 132 7.47 -2.72 -3.59
C LEU A 132 6.05 -2.28 -3.98
N ALA A 133 5.92 -1.30 -4.89
CA ALA A 133 4.61 -0.89 -5.41
C ALA A 133 3.90 -2.04 -6.16
N ARG A 134 4.68 -2.83 -6.93
CA ARG A 134 4.14 -4.03 -7.61
C ARG A 134 3.68 -5.10 -6.62
N ALA A 135 4.38 -5.28 -5.52
CA ALA A 135 3.97 -6.19 -4.46
C ALA A 135 2.66 -5.72 -3.82
N GLY A 136 2.53 -4.42 -3.51
CA GLY A 136 1.29 -3.83 -3.01
C GLY A 136 0.10 -4.03 -3.96
N LEU A 137 0.30 -3.80 -5.26
CA LEU A 137 -0.73 -4.04 -6.28
C LEU A 137 -1.12 -5.51 -6.40
N ALA A 138 -0.18 -6.43 -6.21
CA ALA A 138 -0.48 -7.87 -6.25
C ALA A 138 -1.32 -8.34 -5.05
N LEU A 139 -1.26 -7.62 -3.93
CA LEU A 139 -2.01 -7.92 -2.71
C LEU A 139 -3.38 -7.24 -2.68
N ALA A 140 -3.55 -6.14 -3.39
CA ALA A 140 -4.76 -5.34 -3.34
C ALA A 140 -5.95 -6.07 -3.98
N ASP A 141 -7.10 -6.02 -3.34
CA ASP A 141 -8.38 -6.47 -3.90
C ASP A 141 -8.94 -5.41 -4.86
N VAL A 142 -8.69 -4.14 -4.55
CA VAL A 142 -9.11 -2.96 -5.35
C VAL A 142 -7.94 -1.98 -5.39
N TYR A 143 -7.80 -1.26 -6.49
CA TYR A 143 -6.89 -0.12 -6.57
C TYR A 143 -7.62 1.13 -7.01
N VAL A 144 -7.20 2.25 -6.46
CA VAL A 144 -7.72 3.59 -6.77
C VAL A 144 -6.57 4.41 -7.35
N THR A 145 -6.78 4.94 -8.55
CA THR A 145 -5.82 5.85 -9.19
C THR A 145 -6.41 7.25 -9.20
N PRO A 146 -6.05 8.11 -8.23
CA PRO A 146 -6.48 9.51 -8.25
C PRO A 146 -5.88 10.21 -9.46
N THR A 147 -6.71 10.92 -10.23
CA THR A 147 -6.28 11.65 -11.41
C THR A 147 -7.02 12.99 -11.50
N ILE A 148 -6.39 13.96 -12.13
CA ILE A 148 -7.04 15.22 -12.49
C ILE A 148 -7.40 15.21 -13.99
N ALA A 149 -8.39 15.98 -14.38
CA ALA A 149 -8.90 16.00 -15.76
C ALA A 149 -7.96 16.81 -16.67
N ASP A 150 -6.73 16.35 -16.85
CA ASP A 150 -5.78 16.87 -17.82
C ASP A 150 -5.22 15.76 -18.72
N SER A 151 -4.60 16.15 -19.83
CA SER A 151 -4.11 15.20 -20.83
C SER A 151 -2.96 14.32 -20.34
N VAL A 152 -2.11 14.85 -19.46
CA VAL A 152 -0.93 14.14 -18.94
C VAL A 152 -1.37 13.08 -17.91
N SER A 153 -2.22 13.47 -16.97
CA SER A 153 -2.76 12.57 -15.95
C SER A 153 -3.62 11.46 -16.57
N THR A 154 -4.44 11.80 -17.57
CA THR A 154 -5.27 10.83 -18.29
C THR A 154 -4.39 9.82 -19.05
N TRP A 155 -3.31 10.27 -19.68
CA TRP A 155 -2.37 9.40 -20.37
C TRP A 155 -1.64 8.46 -19.40
N GLY A 156 -1.17 8.98 -18.26
CA GLY A 156 -0.53 8.18 -17.20
C GLY A 156 -1.47 7.12 -16.62
N THR A 157 -2.71 7.48 -16.36
CA THR A 157 -3.75 6.55 -15.87
C THR A 157 -4.01 5.44 -16.88
N LYS A 158 -4.07 5.77 -18.16
CA LYS A 158 -4.23 4.76 -19.23
C LYS A 158 -3.05 3.81 -19.27
N GLN A 159 -1.81 4.30 -19.26
CA GLN A 159 -0.62 3.45 -19.24
C GLN A 159 -0.59 2.52 -18.03
N PHE A 160 -0.97 3.02 -16.85
CA PHE A 160 -1.08 2.20 -15.65
C PHE A 160 -2.14 1.10 -15.81
N SER A 161 -3.32 1.44 -16.30
CA SER A 161 -4.40 0.48 -16.57
C SER A 161 -3.99 -0.58 -17.58
N ASP A 162 -3.35 -0.18 -18.67
CA ASP A 162 -2.84 -1.11 -19.68
C ASP A 162 -1.80 -2.07 -19.07
N TRP A 163 -0.91 -1.56 -18.24
CA TRP A 163 0.11 -2.38 -17.56
C TRP A 163 -0.52 -3.39 -16.59
N VAL A 164 -1.51 -2.99 -15.79
CA VAL A 164 -2.24 -3.88 -14.88
C VAL A 164 -2.99 -4.95 -15.67
N SER A 165 -3.65 -4.58 -16.77
CA SER A 165 -4.41 -5.50 -17.62
C SER A 165 -3.53 -6.53 -18.30
N LEU A 166 -2.35 -6.16 -18.80
CA LEU A 166 -1.39 -7.08 -19.40
C LEU A 166 -0.89 -8.13 -18.41
N ARG A 167 -0.81 -7.80 -17.13
CA ARG A 167 -0.40 -8.73 -16.09
C ARG A 167 -1.53 -9.61 -15.57
N SER A 168 -2.77 -9.13 -15.59
CA SER A 168 -3.93 -9.94 -15.22
C SER A 168 -4.16 -11.11 -16.19
N ASN A 169 -3.78 -10.95 -17.46
CA ASN A 169 -3.82 -12.04 -18.44
C ASN A 169 -2.75 -13.13 -18.23
N SER A 170 -1.71 -12.84 -17.46
CA SER A 170 -0.64 -13.81 -17.13
C SER A 170 -0.72 -14.34 -15.69
N ALA A 171 -1.55 -13.74 -14.85
CA ALA A 171 -1.83 -14.18 -13.49
C ALA A 171 -3.34 -14.11 -13.28
N SER A 172 -3.97 -15.27 -13.28
CA SER A 172 -5.42 -15.50 -13.19
C SER A 172 -6.14 -14.92 -11.96
N SER A 173 -5.54 -14.04 -11.18
CA SER A 173 -6.10 -13.62 -9.90
C SER A 173 -6.69 -12.21 -9.84
N LEU A 174 -6.12 -11.22 -10.51
CA LEU A 174 -6.60 -9.83 -10.39
C LEU A 174 -7.95 -9.61 -11.10
N CYS A 175 -8.11 -10.17 -12.31
CA CYS A 175 -9.39 -10.08 -13.04
C CYS A 175 -10.49 -10.93 -12.42
N GLU A 176 -10.17 -12.09 -11.86
CA GLU A 176 -11.13 -12.94 -11.14
C GLU A 176 -11.63 -12.27 -9.86
N LYS A 177 -10.76 -11.66 -9.08
CA LYS A 177 -11.14 -10.89 -7.90
C LYS A 177 -12.03 -9.69 -8.23
N LEU A 178 -11.69 -8.92 -9.27
CA LEU A 178 -12.52 -7.79 -9.73
C LEU A 178 -13.88 -8.24 -10.31
N SER A 179 -13.96 -9.43 -10.90
CA SER A 179 -15.22 -9.98 -11.42
C SER A 179 -16.17 -10.50 -10.33
N SER A 180 -15.66 -10.81 -9.15
CA SER A 180 -16.45 -11.29 -8.02
C SER A 180 -17.08 -10.16 -7.18
N TYR A 181 -16.73 -8.90 -7.43
CA TYR A 181 -17.34 -7.75 -6.73
C TYR A 181 -18.80 -7.54 -7.17
N PRO A 182 -19.70 -7.28 -6.22
CA PRO A 182 -21.11 -7.06 -6.54
C PRO A 182 -21.30 -5.83 -7.45
N PRO A 183 -22.29 -5.85 -8.37
CA PRO A 183 -22.50 -4.79 -9.38
C PRO A 183 -22.67 -3.37 -8.83
N ALA A 184 -23.03 -3.21 -7.56
CA ALA A 184 -23.21 -1.92 -6.91
C ALA A 184 -21.87 -1.18 -6.71
N ALA A 185 -20.81 -1.89 -6.38
CA ALA A 185 -19.46 -1.30 -6.23
C ALA A 185 -18.92 -0.80 -7.58
N ARG A 186 -19.22 -1.53 -8.69
CA ARG A 186 -18.80 -1.11 -10.04
C ARG A 186 -19.44 0.19 -10.51
N LYS A 187 -20.66 0.53 -10.03
CA LYS A 187 -21.34 1.78 -10.44
C LYS A 187 -20.76 3.02 -9.76
N GLU A 188 -20.22 2.89 -8.58
CA GLU A 188 -19.54 4.01 -7.90
C GLU A 188 -18.16 4.30 -8.47
N GLU A 189 -17.38 3.25 -8.81
CA GLU A 189 -16.07 3.43 -9.45
C GLU A 189 -16.16 4.16 -10.80
N THR A 190 -17.20 3.89 -11.61
CA THR A 190 -17.39 4.57 -12.90
C THR A 190 -17.85 6.03 -12.73
N ARG A 191 -18.43 6.40 -11.58
CA ARG A 191 -18.82 7.79 -11.30
C ARG A 191 -17.68 8.66 -10.77
N MET A 192 -16.66 8.08 -10.15
CA MET A 192 -15.48 8.81 -9.68
C MET A 192 -14.42 8.98 -10.79
N ALA A 193 -14.55 8.24 -11.90
CA ALA A 193 -13.64 8.32 -13.04
C ALA A 193 -14.14 9.28 -14.17
N ALA A 194 -15.28 9.93 -14.01
CA ALA A 194 -15.87 10.91 -14.92
C ALA A 194 -15.88 12.30 -14.28
#